data_92454936585db1a1b82880ed8915f64f
#
_entry.id   92454936585db1a1b82880ed8915f64f
#
_cell.length_a   1.000
_cell.length_b   1.000
_cell.length_c   1.000
_cell.angle_alpha   90.00
_cell.angle_beta   90.00
_cell.angle_gamma   90.00
#
_symmetry.space_group_name_H-M   'P 1'
#
loop_
_entity.id
_entity.type
_entity.pdbx_description
1 polymer ?
#
loop_
_entity_poly.entity_id
_entity_poly.type
_entity_poly.pdbx_seq_one_letter_code
_entity_poly.pdbx_strand_id
1 'polypeptide(L)'
;MIPEIEKLLNDQVKYEANASIHYLAMASWADANGYNGVAEFFYAQSEEERLHMTKLVKFINERSGNAIIPQIDQPEPNYKSLNELFEIFLKSEIFVTEQINHIIYQCLEHKDYNVHNFMQWYVSEQLEEESVARTLLDKLNIIGDDKSGQYLFDRDINTMIPEENTPQ
;
A
#
# COMPACT_ATOMS: atom_id res chain seq x y z
N MET A 1 -22.92 -9.45 -9.05
CA MET A 1 -22.38 -8.18 -8.49
C MET A 1 -23.05 -7.03 -9.23
N ILE A 2 -23.43 -5.95 -8.56
CA ILE A 2 -24.01 -4.79 -9.24
C ILE A 2 -22.92 -3.98 -9.93
N PRO A 3 -23.22 -3.29 -11.06
CA PRO A 3 -22.20 -2.59 -11.85
C PRO A 3 -21.43 -1.52 -11.07
N GLU A 4 -22.08 -0.85 -10.12
CA GLU A 4 -21.46 0.18 -9.30
C GLU A 4 -20.37 -0.38 -8.38
N ILE A 5 -20.64 -1.49 -7.69
CA ILE A 5 -19.65 -2.18 -6.85
C ILE A 5 -18.54 -2.78 -7.71
N GLU A 6 -18.86 -3.35 -8.87
CA GLU A 6 -17.85 -3.87 -9.79
C GLU A 6 -16.89 -2.78 -10.25
N LYS A 7 -17.42 -1.58 -10.54
CA LYS A 7 -16.59 -0.42 -10.90
C LYS A 7 -15.65 -0.03 -9.76
N LEU A 8 -16.15 0.07 -8.53
CA LEU A 8 -15.35 0.44 -7.35
C LEU A 8 -14.24 -0.59 -7.08
N LEU A 9 -14.52 -1.89 -7.22
CA LEU A 9 -13.51 -2.93 -7.10
C LEU A 9 -12.45 -2.82 -8.21
N ASN A 10 -12.82 -2.48 -9.43
CA ASN A 10 -11.86 -2.23 -10.52
C ASN A 10 -11.05 -0.95 -10.30
N ASP A 11 -11.65 0.09 -9.73
CA ASP A 11 -10.92 1.29 -9.30
C ASP A 11 -9.91 0.92 -8.20
N GLN A 12 -10.26 0.03 -7.25
CA GLN A 12 -9.33 -0.47 -6.24
C GLN A 12 -8.20 -1.31 -6.85
N VAL A 13 -8.47 -2.18 -7.83
CA VAL A 13 -7.41 -2.87 -8.59
C VAL A 13 -6.39 -1.89 -9.16
N LYS A 14 -6.86 -0.73 -9.65
CA LYS A 14 -5.97 0.32 -10.16
C LYS A 14 -5.15 0.97 -9.03
N TYR A 15 -5.73 1.20 -7.86
CA TYR A 15 -5.02 1.81 -6.73
C TYR A 15 -3.90 0.91 -6.21
N GLU A 16 -4.16 -0.39 -6.02
CA GLU A 16 -3.14 -1.36 -5.63
C GLU A 16 -2.03 -1.50 -6.70
N ALA A 17 -2.43 -1.54 -7.98
CA ALA A 17 -1.47 -1.58 -9.08
C ALA A 17 -0.55 -0.34 -9.10
N ASN A 18 -1.12 0.85 -8.88
CA ASN A 18 -0.35 2.10 -8.77
C ASN A 18 0.57 2.08 -7.54
N ALA A 19 0.08 1.66 -6.37
CA ALA A 19 0.87 1.55 -5.15
C ALA A 19 2.08 0.63 -5.37
N SER A 20 1.85 -0.57 -5.94
CA SER A 20 2.93 -1.51 -6.28
C SER A 20 4.04 -0.87 -7.12
N ILE A 21 3.68 -0.17 -8.20
CA ILE A 21 4.67 0.47 -9.09
C ILE A 21 5.31 1.71 -8.46
N HIS A 22 4.57 2.49 -7.68
CA HIS A 22 5.12 3.62 -6.94
C HIS A 22 6.12 3.17 -5.87
N TYR A 23 5.84 2.10 -5.13
CA TYR A 23 6.76 1.55 -4.13
C TYR A 23 7.99 0.92 -4.78
N LEU A 24 7.85 0.32 -5.97
CA LEU A 24 8.99 -0.11 -6.77
C LEU A 24 9.90 1.08 -7.17
N ALA A 25 9.33 2.22 -7.54
CA ALA A 25 10.10 3.42 -7.85
C ALA A 25 10.80 3.99 -6.60
N MET A 26 10.13 3.98 -5.44
CA MET A 26 10.72 4.35 -4.15
C MET A 26 11.89 3.44 -3.78
N ALA A 27 11.74 2.12 -3.96
CA ALA A 27 12.81 1.14 -3.75
C ALA A 27 14.02 1.43 -4.65
N SER A 28 13.79 1.64 -5.93
CA SER A 28 14.86 1.95 -6.90
C SER A 28 15.61 3.24 -6.55
N TRP A 29 14.89 4.28 -6.13
CA TRP A 29 15.51 5.52 -5.68
C TRP A 29 16.33 5.30 -4.40
N ALA A 30 15.81 4.59 -3.42
CA ALA A 30 16.50 4.31 -2.16
C ALA A 30 17.79 3.53 -2.41
N ASP A 31 17.74 2.48 -3.23
CA ASP A 31 18.90 1.68 -3.62
C ASP A 31 19.99 2.53 -4.32
N ALA A 32 19.59 3.34 -5.30
CA ALA A 32 20.49 4.23 -6.02
C ALA A 32 21.15 5.31 -5.13
N ASN A 33 20.54 5.63 -3.98
CA ASN A 33 21.04 6.60 -3.01
C ASN A 33 21.73 5.97 -1.79
N GLY A 34 21.94 4.64 -1.78
CA GLY A 34 22.68 3.92 -0.75
C GLY A 34 21.87 3.60 0.51
N TYR A 35 20.53 3.70 0.44
CA TYR A 35 19.60 3.29 1.51
C TYR A 35 19.11 1.87 1.27
N ASN A 36 19.97 0.86 1.51
CA ASN A 36 19.70 -0.52 1.16
C ASN A 36 18.56 -1.13 1.99
N GLY A 37 18.47 -0.80 3.27
CA GLY A 37 17.41 -1.29 4.14
C GLY A 37 16.04 -0.70 3.76
N VAL A 38 15.99 0.58 3.42
CA VAL A 38 14.77 1.24 2.90
C VAL A 38 14.39 0.68 1.53
N ALA A 39 15.38 0.38 0.68
CA ALA A 39 15.12 -0.25 -0.62
C ALA A 39 14.47 -1.63 -0.45
N GLU A 40 15.01 -2.50 0.42
CA GLU A 40 14.42 -3.81 0.71
C GLU A 40 12.99 -3.70 1.25
N PHE A 41 12.74 -2.73 2.13
CA PHE A 41 11.40 -2.45 2.64
C PHE A 41 10.43 -2.14 1.49
N PHE A 42 10.76 -1.20 0.61
CA PHE A 42 9.86 -0.83 -0.49
C PHE A 42 9.78 -1.88 -1.61
N TYR A 43 10.82 -2.70 -1.83
CA TYR A 43 10.69 -3.88 -2.70
C TYR A 43 9.66 -4.86 -2.15
N ALA A 44 9.66 -5.12 -0.84
CA ALA A 44 8.67 -5.98 -0.20
C ALA A 44 7.26 -5.38 -0.29
N GLN A 45 7.08 -4.08 0.02
CA GLN A 45 5.82 -3.37 -0.11
C GLN A 45 5.27 -3.42 -1.55
N SER A 46 6.13 -3.25 -2.55
CA SER A 46 5.71 -3.36 -3.96
C SER A 46 5.14 -4.75 -4.30
N GLU A 47 5.75 -5.82 -3.82
CA GLU A 47 5.25 -7.19 -4.05
C GLU A 47 3.95 -7.46 -3.26
N GLU A 48 3.82 -6.91 -2.06
CA GLU A 48 2.61 -7.01 -1.26
C GLU A 48 1.41 -6.36 -1.95
N GLU A 49 1.55 -5.13 -2.44
CA GLU A 49 0.51 -4.45 -3.21
C GLU A 49 0.13 -5.20 -4.49
N ARG A 50 1.11 -5.85 -5.13
CA ARG A 50 0.84 -6.72 -6.27
C ARG A 50 -0.02 -7.92 -5.89
N LEU A 51 0.17 -8.48 -4.69
CA LEU A 51 -0.68 -9.56 -4.18
C LEU A 51 -2.08 -9.06 -3.85
N HIS A 52 -2.22 -7.87 -3.24
CA HIS A 52 -3.50 -7.20 -2.97
C HIS A 52 -4.28 -7.01 -4.28
N MET A 53 -3.66 -6.44 -5.31
CA MET A 53 -4.23 -6.32 -6.65
C MET A 53 -4.72 -7.66 -7.20
N THR A 54 -3.87 -8.69 -7.13
CA THR A 54 -4.18 -10.01 -7.68
C THR A 54 -5.35 -10.68 -6.95
N LYS A 55 -5.47 -10.48 -5.65
CA LYS A 55 -6.59 -10.97 -4.82
C LYS A 55 -7.92 -10.35 -5.26
N LEU A 56 -7.97 -9.03 -5.52
CA LEU A 56 -9.12 -8.33 -6.09
C LEU A 56 -9.51 -8.87 -7.46
N VAL A 57 -8.54 -8.98 -8.37
CA VAL A 57 -8.75 -9.50 -9.73
C VAL A 57 -9.41 -10.88 -9.70
N LYS A 58 -8.89 -11.79 -8.87
CA LYS A 58 -9.46 -13.14 -8.72
C LYS A 58 -10.87 -13.09 -8.18
N PHE A 59 -11.14 -12.30 -7.14
CA PHE A 59 -12.45 -12.17 -6.53
C PHE A 59 -13.50 -11.60 -7.49
N ILE A 60 -13.17 -10.54 -8.24
CA ILE A 60 -14.06 -9.95 -9.24
C ILE A 60 -14.50 -11.02 -10.26
N ASN A 61 -13.55 -11.79 -10.80
CA ASN A 61 -13.84 -12.84 -11.78
C ASN A 61 -14.63 -14.01 -11.17
N GLU A 62 -14.32 -14.41 -9.93
CA GLU A 62 -15.08 -15.43 -9.19
C GLU A 62 -16.54 -15.02 -8.97
N ARG A 63 -16.79 -13.72 -8.76
CA ARG A 63 -18.13 -13.14 -8.64
C ARG A 63 -18.84 -12.90 -9.98
N SER A 64 -18.32 -13.46 -11.07
CA SER A 64 -18.82 -13.29 -12.44
C SER A 64 -18.81 -11.84 -12.93
N GLY A 65 -17.92 -11.01 -12.37
CA GLY A 65 -17.58 -9.70 -12.88
C GLY A 65 -16.46 -9.78 -13.93
N ASN A 66 -16.02 -8.63 -14.39
CA ASN A 66 -14.92 -8.50 -15.34
C ASN A 66 -13.81 -7.65 -14.72
N ALA A 67 -12.73 -8.29 -14.26
CA ALA A 67 -11.57 -7.59 -13.76
C ALA A 67 -10.81 -6.90 -14.90
N ILE A 68 -10.56 -5.60 -14.74
CA ILE A 68 -9.86 -4.76 -15.72
C ILE A 68 -8.46 -4.49 -15.20
N ILE A 69 -7.45 -4.94 -15.95
CA ILE A 69 -6.06 -4.61 -15.65
C ILE A 69 -5.78 -3.19 -16.12
N PRO A 70 -5.40 -2.26 -15.21
CA PRO A 70 -5.28 -0.87 -15.55
C PRO A 70 -4.01 -0.54 -16.33
N GLN A 71 -4.03 0.58 -17.02
CA GLN A 71 -2.81 1.27 -17.41
C GLN A 71 -2.23 1.98 -16.18
N ILE A 72 -0.92 1.90 -16.01
CA ILE A 72 -0.18 2.57 -14.95
C ILE A 72 0.61 3.74 -15.53
N ASP A 73 0.48 4.91 -14.93
CA ASP A 73 1.28 6.07 -15.29
C ASP A 73 2.69 5.93 -14.69
N GLN A 74 3.66 6.59 -15.33
CA GLN A 74 5.03 6.58 -14.83
C GLN A 74 5.08 7.25 -13.44
N PRO A 75 5.61 6.56 -12.40
CA PRO A 75 5.77 7.16 -11.08
C PRO A 75 6.89 8.21 -11.08
N GLU A 76 6.87 9.09 -10.04
CA GLU A 76 7.95 10.03 -9.79
C GLU A 76 9.26 9.26 -9.56
N PRO A 77 10.34 9.55 -10.31
CA PRO A 77 11.61 8.83 -10.18
C PRO A 77 12.55 9.43 -9.11
N ASN A 78 12.26 10.61 -8.57
CA ASN A 78 13.14 11.35 -7.70
C ASN A 78 12.44 11.86 -6.45
N TYR A 79 13.10 11.70 -5.31
CA TYR A 79 12.65 12.21 -4.02
C TYR A 79 13.77 13.05 -3.39
N LYS A 80 13.40 14.07 -2.59
CA LYS A 80 14.37 15.02 -2.00
C LYS A 80 15.03 14.44 -0.74
N SER A 81 14.33 13.58 -0.02
CA SER A 81 14.79 13.03 1.27
C SER A 81 14.02 11.77 1.64
N LEU A 82 14.52 11.04 2.65
CA LEU A 82 13.77 9.93 3.26
C LEU A 82 12.45 10.41 3.85
N ASN A 83 12.41 11.59 4.48
CA ASN A 83 11.17 12.14 5.03
C ASN A 83 10.10 12.32 3.94
N GLU A 84 10.45 12.95 2.81
CA GLU A 84 9.50 13.10 1.69
C GLU A 84 9.01 11.75 1.18
N LEU A 85 9.91 10.78 1.05
CA LEU A 85 9.56 9.42 0.62
C LEU A 85 8.49 8.79 1.53
N PHE A 86 8.70 8.83 2.84
CA PHE A 86 7.77 8.26 3.82
C PHE A 86 6.51 9.11 4.04
N GLU A 87 6.56 10.43 3.81
CA GLU A 87 5.34 11.26 3.76
C GLU A 87 4.44 10.87 2.59
N ILE A 88 5.02 10.61 1.42
CA ILE A 88 4.28 10.16 0.23
C ILE A 88 3.71 8.77 0.48
N PHE A 89 4.49 7.85 1.07
CA PHE A 89 4.05 6.52 1.45
C PHE A 89 2.83 6.59 2.37
N LEU A 90 2.90 7.31 3.49
CA LEU A 90 1.77 7.47 4.41
C LEU A 90 0.53 8.07 3.74
N LYS A 91 0.70 9.07 2.88
CA LYS A 91 -0.43 9.65 2.13
C LYS A 91 -1.08 8.64 1.18
N SER A 92 -0.29 7.78 0.56
CA SER A 92 -0.79 6.70 -0.29
C SER A 92 -1.66 5.73 0.52
N GLU A 93 -1.19 5.29 1.70
CA GLU A 93 -1.93 4.36 2.54
C GLU A 93 -3.24 4.97 3.07
N ILE A 94 -3.21 6.23 3.51
CA ILE A 94 -4.43 6.94 3.94
C ILE A 94 -5.44 7.02 2.78
N PHE A 95 -4.98 7.33 1.58
CA PHE A 95 -5.86 7.37 0.40
C PHE A 95 -6.48 6.01 0.12
N VAL A 96 -5.70 4.92 0.15
CA VAL A 96 -6.22 3.55 -0.07
C VAL A 96 -7.25 3.18 1.00
N THR A 97 -6.99 3.51 2.27
CA THR A 97 -7.95 3.33 3.37
C THR A 97 -9.29 4.03 3.10
N GLU A 98 -9.25 5.28 2.62
CA GLU A 98 -10.47 6.03 2.28
C GLU A 98 -11.27 5.35 1.17
N GLN A 99 -10.58 4.81 0.14
CA GLN A 99 -11.25 4.09 -0.95
C GLN A 99 -11.88 2.78 -0.48
N ILE A 100 -11.18 2.01 0.35
CA ILE A 100 -11.70 0.78 0.95
C ILE A 100 -12.93 1.08 1.81
N ASN A 101 -12.89 2.11 2.65
CA ASN A 101 -14.03 2.54 3.45
C ASN A 101 -15.23 2.94 2.57
N HIS A 102 -14.98 3.59 1.43
CA HIS A 102 -16.03 3.92 0.48
C HIS A 102 -16.67 2.66 -0.14
N ILE A 103 -15.87 1.65 -0.52
CA ILE A 103 -16.38 0.36 -1.01
C ILE A 103 -17.26 -0.30 0.06
N ILE A 104 -16.80 -0.36 1.31
CA ILE A 104 -17.56 -0.93 2.44
C ILE A 104 -18.90 -0.22 2.61
N TYR A 105 -18.91 1.11 2.60
CA TYR A 105 -20.14 1.89 2.68
C TYR A 105 -21.13 1.51 1.55
N GLN A 106 -20.68 1.45 0.31
CA GLN A 106 -21.50 1.08 -0.83
C GLN A 106 -22.01 -0.36 -0.74
N CYS A 107 -21.21 -1.29 -0.22
CA CYS A 107 -21.65 -2.66 0.03
C CYS A 107 -22.83 -2.73 1.02
N LEU A 108 -22.81 -1.92 2.08
CA LEU A 108 -23.89 -1.86 3.06
C LEU A 108 -25.15 -1.24 2.46
N GLU A 109 -25.04 -0.14 1.70
CA GLU A 109 -26.17 0.51 1.03
C GLU A 109 -26.89 -0.46 0.04
N HIS A 110 -26.11 -1.23 -0.70
CA HIS A 110 -26.63 -2.18 -1.69
C HIS A 110 -26.82 -3.60 -1.16
N LYS A 111 -26.53 -3.87 0.12
CA LYS A 111 -26.66 -5.18 0.78
C LYS A 111 -25.84 -6.28 0.08
N ASP A 112 -24.69 -5.94 -0.52
CA ASP A 112 -23.74 -6.92 -1.05
C ASP A 112 -22.80 -7.40 0.06
N TYR A 113 -23.31 -8.29 0.90
CA TYR A 113 -22.59 -8.83 2.05
C TYR A 113 -21.41 -9.73 1.66
N ASN A 114 -21.38 -10.26 0.44
CA ASN A 114 -20.25 -11.05 -0.03
C ASN A 114 -19.03 -10.16 -0.32
N VAL A 115 -19.23 -9.04 -1.01
CA VAL A 115 -18.16 -8.07 -1.23
C VAL A 115 -17.76 -7.43 0.09
N HIS A 116 -18.72 -7.05 0.93
CA HIS A 116 -18.47 -6.53 2.27
C HIS A 116 -17.55 -7.47 3.08
N ASN A 117 -17.88 -8.77 3.15
CA ASN A 117 -17.08 -9.74 3.88
C ASN A 117 -15.67 -9.90 3.29
N PHE A 118 -15.55 -9.94 1.97
CA PHE A 118 -14.25 -9.99 1.30
C PHE A 118 -13.38 -8.76 1.62
N MET A 119 -13.96 -7.57 1.63
CA MET A 119 -13.25 -6.32 1.89
C MET A 119 -12.83 -6.14 3.35
N GLN A 120 -13.37 -6.93 4.32
CA GLN A 120 -12.94 -6.85 5.72
C GLN A 120 -11.45 -7.17 5.91
N TRP A 121 -10.90 -8.05 5.07
CA TRP A 121 -9.47 -8.32 5.07
C TRP A 121 -8.67 -7.04 4.75
N TYR A 122 -9.07 -6.29 3.71
CA TYR A 122 -8.42 -5.02 3.35
C TYR A 122 -8.56 -3.95 4.43
N VAL A 123 -9.67 -3.93 5.17
CA VAL A 123 -9.83 -3.03 6.33
C VAL A 123 -8.79 -3.32 7.40
N SER A 124 -8.51 -4.60 7.65
CA SER A 124 -7.49 -5.02 8.63
C SER A 124 -6.08 -4.68 8.17
N GLU A 125 -5.76 -4.97 6.90
CA GLU A 125 -4.46 -4.63 6.30
C GLU A 125 -4.18 -3.13 6.38
N GLN A 126 -5.14 -2.28 6.00
CA GLN A 126 -4.94 -0.83 6.03
C GLN A 126 -4.69 -0.26 7.43
N LEU A 127 -5.24 -0.88 8.47
CA LEU A 127 -4.91 -0.51 9.84
C LEU A 127 -3.41 -0.74 10.13
N GLU A 128 -2.87 -1.86 9.65
CA GLU A 128 -1.46 -2.22 9.82
C GLU A 128 -0.56 -1.35 8.96
N GLU A 129 -0.87 -1.18 7.67
CA GLU A 129 -0.12 -0.35 6.72
C GLU A 129 0.01 1.10 7.18
N GLU A 130 -1.08 1.74 7.58
CA GLU A 130 -1.01 3.11 8.12
C GLU A 130 -0.20 3.16 9.43
N SER A 131 -0.31 2.16 10.30
CA SER A 131 0.45 2.10 11.55
C SER A 131 1.95 2.00 11.29
N VAL A 132 2.36 1.15 10.35
CA VAL A 132 3.76 1.01 9.91
C VAL A 132 4.26 2.32 9.32
N ALA A 133 3.53 2.90 8.35
CA ALA A 133 3.93 4.14 7.69
C ALA A 133 4.08 5.30 8.68
N ARG A 134 3.14 5.47 9.62
CA ARG A 134 3.23 6.50 10.68
C ARG A 134 4.43 6.27 11.59
N THR A 135 4.64 5.03 12.05
CA THR A 135 5.74 4.69 12.95
C THR A 135 7.09 5.01 12.32
N LEU A 136 7.28 4.68 11.04
CA LEU A 136 8.53 4.94 10.34
C LEU A 136 8.74 6.45 10.09
N LEU A 137 7.69 7.16 9.69
CA LEU A 137 7.75 8.62 9.50
C LEU A 137 8.02 9.36 10.81
N ASP A 138 7.41 8.95 11.93
CA ASP A 138 7.65 9.55 13.24
C ASP A 138 9.11 9.38 13.67
N LYS A 139 9.72 8.22 13.42
CA LYS A 139 11.15 7.99 13.68
C LYS A 139 12.03 8.92 12.83
N LEU A 140 11.72 9.07 11.55
CA LEU A 140 12.46 9.99 10.67
C LEU A 140 12.30 11.44 11.11
N ASN A 141 11.14 11.86 11.57
CA ASN A 141 10.90 13.19 12.11
C ASN A 141 11.73 13.46 13.39
N ILE A 142 11.93 12.44 14.24
CA ILE A 142 12.81 12.53 15.41
C ILE A 142 14.28 12.66 15.00
N ILE A 143 14.71 11.90 13.98
CA ILE A 143 16.09 11.88 13.47
C ILE A 143 16.44 13.20 12.77
N GLY A 144 15.50 13.76 11.98
CA GLY A 144 15.73 14.94 11.17
C GLY A 144 16.88 14.75 10.16
N ASP A 145 17.76 15.74 10.06
CA ASP A 145 18.88 15.75 9.10
C ASP A 145 20.16 15.04 9.61
N ASP A 146 20.12 14.38 10.77
CA ASP A 146 21.27 13.67 11.31
C ASP A 146 21.62 12.44 10.45
N LYS A 147 22.78 12.49 9.79
CA LYS A 147 23.25 11.43 8.89
C LYS A 147 23.52 10.12 9.62
N SER A 148 23.98 10.17 10.86
CA SER A 148 24.18 8.97 11.68
C SER A 148 22.86 8.31 12.03
N GLY A 149 21.86 9.11 12.39
CA GLY A 149 20.49 8.63 12.64
C GLY A 149 19.85 8.03 11.40
N GLN A 150 20.02 8.66 10.22
CA GLN A 150 19.51 8.11 8.95
C GLN A 150 20.18 6.78 8.59
N TYR A 151 21.49 6.64 8.81
CA TYR A 151 22.20 5.38 8.63
C TYR A 151 21.66 4.27 9.56
N LEU A 152 21.44 4.59 10.83
CA LEU A 152 20.86 3.63 11.79
C LEU A 152 19.42 3.25 11.43
N PHE A 153 18.63 4.21 10.98
CA PHE A 153 17.27 3.97 10.50
C PHE A 153 17.27 2.99 9.33
N ASP A 154 18.08 3.24 8.30
CA ASP A 154 18.22 2.37 7.13
C ASP A 154 18.66 0.97 7.51
N ARG A 155 19.65 0.84 8.42
CA ARG A 155 20.12 -0.46 8.91
C ARG A 155 19.02 -1.26 9.61
N ASP A 156 18.17 -0.60 10.40
CA ASP A 156 17.28 -1.24 11.35
C ASP A 156 15.81 -1.27 10.88
N ILE A 157 15.44 -0.63 9.78
CA ILE A 157 14.05 -0.44 9.33
C ILE A 157 13.26 -1.76 9.28
N ASN A 158 13.83 -2.81 8.74
CA ASN A 158 13.15 -4.10 8.58
C ASN A 158 12.98 -4.87 9.91
N THR A 159 13.64 -4.42 10.99
CA THR A 159 13.45 -4.93 12.35
C THR A 159 12.42 -4.14 13.15
N MET A 160 11.98 -2.99 12.63
CA MET A 160 11.02 -2.09 13.29
C MET A 160 9.57 -2.41 12.95
N ILE A 161 9.35 -3.30 11.98
CA ILE A 161 8.05 -3.71 11.49
C ILE A 161 7.63 -4.94 12.31
N PRO A 162 6.38 -5.00 12.83
CA PRO A 162 5.87 -6.21 13.45
C PRO A 162 5.94 -7.39 12.48
N GLU A 163 6.35 -8.57 12.94
CA GLU A 163 6.19 -9.77 12.13
C GLU A 163 4.69 -9.97 11.86
N GLU A 164 4.31 -10.17 10.60
CA GLU A 164 2.94 -10.48 10.21
C GLU A 164 2.42 -11.63 11.06
N ASN A 165 1.41 -11.38 11.88
CA ASN A 165 0.59 -12.42 12.46
C ASN A 165 -0.25 -13.02 11.34
N THR A 166 0.32 -13.92 10.55
CA THR A 166 -0.42 -14.72 9.57
C THR A 166 -1.51 -15.49 10.35
N PRO A 167 -2.79 -15.17 10.18
CA PRO A 167 -3.84 -15.99 10.77
C PRO A 167 -3.77 -17.38 10.14
N GLN A 168 -3.70 -18.40 10.97
CA GLN A 168 -3.77 -19.81 10.58
C GLN A 168 -5.14 -20.14 9.97
#